data_e5fa3b08cc6234236790321b09344890
#
_entry.id   e5fa3b08cc6234236790321b09344890
#
_cell.length_a   1.000
_cell.length_b   1.000
_cell.length_c   1.000
_cell.angle_alpha   90.00
_cell.angle_beta   90.00
_cell.angle_gamma   90.00
#
_symmetry.space_group_name_H-M   'P 1'
#
loop_
_entity.id
_entity.type
_entity.pdbx_description
1 polymer ?
#
loop_
_entity_poly.entity_id
_entity_poly.type
_entity_poly.pdbx_seq_one_letter_code
_entity_poly.pdbx_strand_id
1 'polypeptide(L)'
;QVYGNKIKRLLVEGDKMNGTKGKMAEAFKELVCKKSFQKITISDIAKESAMTRENFYYHFRDKYDIMHWIFEQQVAAQLPEDEEPFEMWFNALFCNTCEDYKYYRKLIKSLSAEEIRSDLYPLFERRVRLLVQDCLDDSVWNLRKEKEDFSTAFFTDAFLGFYINYIRDHEEIDYNMLQIGLEFLFDKFLSTVRITKEESGEQK
;
A
#
# COMPACT_ATOMS: atom_id res chain seq x y z
N GLN A 1 -22.72 -1.90 -3.92
CA GLN A 1 -22.98 -0.79 -4.88
C GLN A 1 -22.54 0.58 -4.33
N VAL A 2 -22.66 0.84 -3.04
CA VAL A 2 -22.23 2.11 -2.41
C VAL A 2 -20.71 2.26 -2.43
N TYR A 3 -19.96 1.19 -2.17
CA TYR A 3 -18.49 1.18 -2.20
C TYR A 3 -17.93 1.36 -3.62
N GLY A 4 -18.50 0.74 -4.63
CA GLY A 4 -18.04 0.84 -6.01
C GLY A 4 -18.15 2.25 -6.60
N ASN A 5 -19.11 3.07 -6.17
CA ASN A 5 -19.28 4.44 -6.65
C ASN A 5 -18.37 5.44 -5.92
N LYS A 6 -18.03 5.21 -4.64
CA LYS A 6 -17.10 6.05 -3.88
C LYS A 6 -15.66 5.80 -4.32
N ILE A 7 -15.32 4.53 -4.57
CA ILE A 7 -14.01 4.13 -5.15
C ILE A 7 -13.83 4.73 -6.55
N LYS A 8 -14.86 4.68 -7.43
CA LYS A 8 -14.79 5.34 -8.75
C LYS A 8 -14.60 6.86 -8.67
N ARG A 9 -15.04 7.51 -7.60
CA ARG A 9 -14.88 8.96 -7.43
C ARG A 9 -13.47 9.34 -7.01
N LEU A 10 -12.74 8.45 -6.30
CA LEU A 10 -11.32 8.61 -5.97
C LEU A 10 -10.42 8.40 -7.21
N LEU A 11 -10.89 7.69 -8.22
CA LEU A 11 -10.17 7.40 -9.47
C LEU A 11 -10.19 8.56 -10.49
N VAL A 12 -10.94 9.65 -10.27
CA VAL A 12 -11.18 10.70 -11.28
C VAL A 12 -10.25 11.92 -11.17
N GLU A 13 -9.43 12.05 -10.12
CA GLU A 13 -8.51 13.18 -9.98
C GLU A 13 -7.06 12.89 -10.42
N GLY A 14 -6.89 12.09 -11.47
CA GLY A 14 -5.60 11.66 -12.05
C GLY A 14 -4.81 12.73 -12.81
N ASP A 15 -4.86 14.01 -12.42
CA ASP A 15 -4.17 15.09 -13.16
C ASP A 15 -2.77 15.47 -12.62
N LYS A 16 -2.20 14.67 -11.71
CA LYS A 16 -0.93 15.00 -11.04
C LYS A 16 0.34 14.48 -11.71
N MET A 17 0.22 13.59 -12.71
CA MET A 17 1.39 13.06 -13.47
C MET A 17 1.69 13.86 -14.75
N ASN A 18 1.15 15.06 -14.90
CA ASN A 18 1.44 15.95 -16.02
C ASN A 18 2.76 16.70 -15.82
N GLY A 19 3.56 16.83 -16.89
CA GLY A 19 4.84 17.55 -16.88
C GLY A 19 6.06 16.65 -17.02
N THR A 20 7.25 17.22 -16.79
CA THR A 20 8.52 16.56 -16.99
C THR A 20 8.71 15.33 -16.09
N LYS A 21 8.36 15.44 -14.81
CA LYS A 21 8.40 14.33 -13.86
C LYS A 21 7.51 13.17 -14.31
N GLY A 22 6.29 13.46 -14.75
CA GLY A 22 5.35 12.45 -15.22
C GLY A 22 5.86 11.70 -16.47
N LYS A 23 6.43 12.41 -17.44
CA LYS A 23 7.04 11.77 -18.62
C LYS A 23 8.19 10.83 -18.25
N MET A 24 9.02 11.21 -17.28
CA MET A 24 10.09 10.35 -16.77
C MET A 24 9.54 9.13 -16.03
N ALA A 25 8.46 9.32 -15.26
CA ALA A 25 7.81 8.24 -14.53
C ALA A 25 7.18 7.21 -15.48
N GLU A 26 6.50 7.65 -16.53
CA GLU A 26 5.94 6.74 -17.54
C GLU A 26 7.06 5.96 -18.24
N ALA A 27 8.13 6.64 -18.67
CA ALA A 27 9.31 5.99 -19.27
C ALA A 27 9.95 4.96 -18.31
N PHE A 28 10.03 5.29 -17.02
CA PHE A 28 10.54 4.36 -16.01
C PHE A 28 9.65 3.14 -15.84
N LYS A 29 8.31 3.32 -15.76
CA LYS A 29 7.35 2.21 -15.67
C LYS A 29 7.45 1.27 -16.88
N GLU A 30 7.57 1.82 -18.08
CA GLU A 30 7.78 1.01 -19.28
C GLU A 30 9.08 0.19 -19.22
N LEU A 31 10.18 0.81 -18.76
CA LEU A 31 11.46 0.12 -18.61
C LEU A 31 11.40 -1.02 -17.58
N VAL A 32 10.73 -0.82 -16.44
CA VAL A 32 10.49 -1.88 -15.44
C VAL A 32 9.68 -3.04 -16.02
N CYS A 33 8.72 -2.75 -16.91
CA CYS A 33 7.98 -3.78 -17.61
C CYS A 33 8.81 -4.58 -18.62
N LYS A 34 9.88 -3.98 -19.17
CA LYS A 34 10.75 -4.57 -20.21
C LYS A 34 11.97 -5.31 -19.64
N LYS A 35 12.55 -4.82 -18.52
CA LYS A 35 13.77 -5.39 -17.91
C LYS A 35 13.73 -5.26 -16.38
N SER A 36 14.57 -6.04 -15.67
CA SER A 36 14.62 -5.97 -14.21
C SER A 36 15.10 -4.60 -13.71
N PHE A 37 14.57 -4.17 -12.58
CA PHE A 37 14.88 -2.88 -11.94
C PHE A 37 16.40 -2.64 -11.79
N GLN A 38 17.17 -3.67 -11.39
CA GLN A 38 18.62 -3.54 -11.20
C GLN A 38 19.36 -3.14 -12.47
N LYS A 39 18.87 -3.56 -13.66
CA LYS A 39 19.48 -3.29 -14.96
C LYS A 39 19.06 -1.93 -15.56
N ILE A 40 18.13 -1.21 -14.93
CA ILE A 40 17.71 0.11 -15.38
C ILE A 40 18.75 1.14 -14.95
N THR A 41 19.20 1.95 -15.89
CA THR A 41 20.12 3.07 -15.66
C THR A 41 19.43 4.41 -15.88
N ILE A 42 19.99 5.48 -15.31
CA ILE A 42 19.50 6.85 -15.54
C ILE A 42 19.55 7.21 -17.04
N SER A 43 20.57 6.70 -17.76
CA SER A 43 20.66 6.90 -19.21
C SER A 43 19.51 6.24 -19.97
N ASP A 44 19.04 5.08 -19.53
CA ASP A 44 17.87 4.43 -20.13
C ASP A 44 16.61 5.28 -19.92
N ILE A 45 16.40 5.79 -18.69
CA ILE A 45 15.22 6.60 -18.35
C ILE A 45 15.24 7.90 -19.16
N ALA A 46 16.37 8.58 -19.20
CA ALA A 46 16.56 9.82 -19.98
C ALA A 46 16.26 9.61 -21.47
N LYS A 47 16.80 8.52 -22.05
CA LYS A 47 16.56 8.16 -23.44
C LYS A 47 15.08 7.84 -23.71
N GLU A 48 14.45 7.00 -22.89
CA GLU A 48 13.05 6.57 -23.05
C GLU A 48 12.08 7.76 -22.90
N SER A 49 12.38 8.70 -21.98
CA SER A 49 11.58 9.91 -21.78
C SER A 49 11.87 11.04 -22.77
N ALA A 50 12.80 10.87 -23.71
CA ALA A 50 13.32 11.90 -24.62
C ALA A 50 13.89 13.13 -23.87
N MET A 51 14.55 12.90 -22.74
CA MET A 51 15.14 13.92 -21.86
C MET A 51 16.67 13.73 -21.75
N THR A 52 17.35 14.69 -21.14
CA THR A 52 18.78 14.55 -20.81
C THR A 52 18.99 13.99 -19.41
N ARG A 53 20.19 13.50 -19.11
CA ARG A 53 20.56 13.05 -17.76
C ARG A 53 20.56 14.21 -16.76
N GLU A 54 20.97 15.40 -17.19
CA GLU A 54 20.96 16.63 -16.37
C GLU A 54 19.52 16.97 -15.99
N ASN A 55 18.59 16.83 -16.93
CA ASN A 55 17.16 17.03 -16.66
C ASN A 55 16.63 16.00 -15.67
N PHE A 56 17.05 14.73 -15.76
CA PHE A 56 16.71 13.71 -14.76
C PHE A 56 17.19 14.12 -13.36
N TYR A 57 18.48 14.48 -13.22
CA TYR A 57 19.05 14.86 -11.93
C TYR A 57 18.51 16.18 -11.36
N TYR A 58 17.92 17.02 -12.19
CA TYR A 58 17.17 18.19 -11.71
C TYR A 58 15.90 17.80 -10.93
N HIS A 59 15.28 16.66 -11.27
CA HIS A 59 14.02 16.20 -10.69
C HIS A 59 14.14 15.05 -9.70
N PHE A 60 15.09 14.15 -9.89
CA PHE A 60 15.27 12.93 -9.11
C PHE A 60 16.75 12.66 -8.84
N ARG A 61 17.06 12.19 -7.64
CA ARG A 61 18.43 11.83 -7.23
C ARG A 61 18.93 10.55 -7.91
N ASP A 62 18.05 9.55 -7.98
CA ASP A 62 18.35 8.23 -8.54
C ASP A 62 17.05 7.51 -8.96
N LYS A 63 17.20 6.25 -9.37
CA LYS A 63 16.07 5.42 -9.79
C LYS A 63 15.14 4.98 -8.64
N TYR A 64 15.60 5.01 -7.40
CA TYR A 64 14.75 4.75 -6.23
C TYR A 64 13.89 5.97 -5.94
N ASP A 65 14.42 7.16 -6.08
CA ASP A 65 13.68 8.40 -5.87
C ASP A 65 12.49 8.55 -6.84
N ILE A 66 12.67 8.21 -8.13
CA ILE A 66 11.54 8.19 -9.07
C ILE A 66 10.55 7.06 -8.76
N MET A 67 11.02 5.89 -8.32
CA MET A 67 10.17 4.78 -7.89
C MET A 67 9.28 5.19 -6.71
N HIS A 68 9.87 5.78 -5.66
CA HIS A 68 9.14 6.28 -4.49
C HIS A 68 8.15 7.38 -4.88
N TRP A 69 8.54 8.30 -5.75
CA TRP A 69 7.65 9.36 -6.22
C TRP A 69 6.43 8.79 -6.96
N ILE A 70 6.62 7.77 -7.81
CA ILE A 70 5.50 7.10 -8.50
C ILE A 70 4.54 6.48 -7.49
N PHE A 71 5.06 5.72 -6.53
CA PHE A 71 4.24 5.09 -5.49
C PHE A 71 3.48 6.14 -4.67
N GLU A 72 4.15 7.22 -4.28
CA GLU A 72 3.53 8.32 -3.54
C GLU A 72 2.38 8.95 -4.33
N GLN A 73 2.59 9.26 -5.62
CA GLN A 73 1.57 9.91 -6.43
C GLN A 73 0.40 9.00 -6.81
N GLN A 74 0.66 7.74 -7.12
CA GLN A 74 -0.34 6.82 -7.64
C GLN A 74 -1.05 6.02 -6.53
N VAL A 75 -0.36 5.74 -5.44
CA VAL A 75 -0.89 4.85 -4.40
C VAL A 75 -1.07 5.61 -3.09
N ALA A 76 0.01 6.08 -2.46
CA ALA A 76 -0.03 6.57 -1.09
C ALA A 76 -0.89 7.83 -0.95
N ALA A 77 -0.77 8.81 -1.85
CA ALA A 77 -1.53 10.07 -1.80
C ALA A 77 -3.04 9.89 -2.08
N GLN A 78 -3.46 8.71 -2.55
CA GLN A 78 -4.85 8.39 -2.85
C GLN A 78 -5.48 7.44 -1.82
N LEU A 79 -4.73 7.06 -0.79
CA LEU A 79 -5.27 6.23 0.30
C LEU A 79 -6.24 7.04 1.16
N PRO A 80 -7.27 6.39 1.72
CA PRO A 80 -8.16 7.01 2.70
C PRO A 80 -7.40 7.56 3.90
N GLU A 81 -7.95 8.62 4.50
CA GLU A 81 -7.43 9.22 5.73
C GLU A 81 -7.53 8.26 6.93
N ASP A 82 -6.88 8.62 8.03
CA ASP A 82 -6.73 7.73 9.19
C ASP A 82 -8.06 7.43 9.91
N GLU A 83 -9.04 8.31 9.80
CA GLU A 83 -10.39 8.18 10.34
C GLU A 83 -11.26 7.16 9.61
N GLU A 84 -10.89 6.81 8.38
CA GLU A 84 -11.62 5.80 7.61
C GLU A 84 -11.23 4.38 8.07
N PRO A 85 -12.14 3.39 7.97
CA PRO A 85 -11.86 2.01 8.39
C PRO A 85 -10.63 1.41 7.70
N PHE A 86 -9.87 0.61 8.45
CA PHE A 86 -8.68 -0.08 7.91
C PHE A 86 -8.99 -0.91 6.66
N GLU A 87 -10.14 -1.53 6.63
CA GLU A 87 -10.65 -2.31 5.50
C GLU A 87 -10.75 -1.49 4.21
N MET A 88 -11.27 -0.25 4.30
CA MET A 88 -11.32 0.67 3.16
C MET A 88 -9.92 1.06 2.69
N TRP A 89 -9.03 1.34 3.62
CA TRP A 89 -7.63 1.67 3.33
C TRP A 89 -6.93 0.51 2.62
N PHE A 90 -7.10 -0.71 3.12
CA PHE A 90 -6.44 -1.90 2.56
C PHE A 90 -6.99 -2.25 1.17
N ASN A 91 -8.31 -2.11 0.96
CA ASN A 91 -8.92 -2.26 -0.36
C ASN A 91 -8.43 -1.19 -1.34
N ALA A 92 -8.33 0.09 -0.91
CA ALA A 92 -7.83 1.17 -1.76
C ALA A 92 -6.37 0.93 -2.19
N LEU A 93 -5.54 0.36 -1.32
CA LEU A 93 -4.16 0.01 -1.65
C LEU A 93 -4.10 -0.95 -2.85
N PHE A 94 -4.94 -1.99 -2.89
CA PHE A 94 -5.04 -2.89 -4.04
C PHE A 94 -5.61 -2.20 -5.28
N CYS A 95 -6.66 -1.39 -5.12
CA CYS A 95 -7.28 -0.68 -6.23
C CYS A 95 -6.31 0.27 -6.92
N ASN A 96 -5.57 1.08 -6.14
CA ASN A 96 -4.60 2.04 -6.67
C ASN A 96 -3.42 1.33 -7.35
N THR A 97 -2.97 0.20 -6.81
CA THR A 97 -1.93 -0.63 -7.44
C THR A 97 -2.39 -1.23 -8.78
N CYS A 98 -3.71 -1.46 -8.94
CA CYS A 98 -4.25 -2.13 -10.11
C CYS A 98 -4.14 -1.30 -11.40
N GLU A 99 -4.13 0.02 -11.31
CA GLU A 99 -4.02 0.90 -12.48
C GLU A 99 -2.74 0.61 -13.28
N ASP A 100 -1.65 0.27 -12.57
CA ASP A 100 -0.36 -0.09 -13.16
C ASP A 100 0.13 -1.47 -12.68
N TYR A 101 -0.78 -2.44 -12.55
CA TYR A 101 -0.51 -3.75 -11.95
C TYR A 101 0.73 -4.44 -12.50
N LYS A 102 0.90 -4.43 -13.82
CA LYS A 102 2.06 -5.05 -14.48
C LYS A 102 3.38 -4.42 -14.00
N TYR A 103 3.41 -3.11 -13.83
CA TYR A 103 4.56 -2.37 -13.32
C TYR A 103 4.86 -2.79 -11.87
N TYR A 104 3.87 -2.69 -10.96
CA TYR A 104 4.08 -3.04 -9.56
C TYR A 104 4.47 -4.50 -9.36
N ARG A 105 3.86 -5.42 -10.09
CA ARG A 105 4.22 -6.84 -10.05
C ARG A 105 5.65 -7.09 -10.50
N LYS A 106 6.10 -6.46 -11.59
CA LYS A 106 7.48 -6.57 -12.08
C LYS A 106 8.48 -5.93 -11.12
N LEU A 107 8.12 -4.81 -10.54
CA LEU A 107 8.94 -4.12 -9.54
C LEU A 107 9.13 -5.01 -8.31
N ILE A 108 8.05 -5.49 -7.69
CA ILE A 108 8.09 -6.37 -6.51
C ILE A 108 8.91 -7.65 -6.78
N LYS A 109 8.81 -8.23 -7.97
CA LYS A 109 9.64 -9.39 -8.36
C LYS A 109 11.12 -9.08 -8.50
N SER A 110 11.50 -7.85 -8.70
CA SER A 110 12.88 -7.45 -8.95
C SER A 110 13.56 -6.78 -7.74
N LEU A 111 12.82 -6.38 -6.73
CA LEU A 111 13.34 -5.84 -5.47
C LEU A 111 13.61 -6.95 -4.45
N SER A 112 14.56 -6.71 -3.55
CA SER A 112 14.76 -7.57 -2.39
C SER A 112 13.64 -7.40 -1.36
N ALA A 113 13.46 -8.40 -0.50
CA ALA A 113 12.46 -8.31 0.58
C ALA A 113 12.77 -7.14 1.55
N GLU A 114 14.05 -6.82 1.76
CA GLU A 114 14.48 -5.73 2.62
C GLU A 114 14.14 -4.36 2.00
N GLU A 115 14.38 -4.17 0.70
CA GLU A 115 14.01 -2.94 -0.02
C GLU A 115 12.50 -2.70 0.05
N ILE A 116 11.69 -3.71 -0.23
CA ILE A 116 10.22 -3.61 -0.17
C ILE A 116 9.76 -3.31 1.26
N ARG A 117 10.34 -3.99 2.26
CA ARG A 117 9.99 -3.80 3.67
C ARG A 117 10.33 -2.40 4.14
N SER A 118 11.51 -1.87 3.82
CA SER A 118 11.91 -0.52 4.26
C SER A 118 10.97 0.57 3.74
N ASP A 119 10.43 0.38 2.55
CA ASP A 119 9.55 1.36 1.91
C ASP A 119 8.10 1.27 2.38
N LEU A 120 7.56 0.05 2.51
CA LEU A 120 6.14 -0.16 2.78
C LEU A 120 5.81 -0.36 4.27
N TYR A 121 6.74 -0.89 5.06
CA TYR A 121 6.47 -1.21 6.47
C TYR A 121 5.98 -0.01 7.29
N PRO A 122 6.57 1.20 7.19
CA PRO A 122 6.10 2.36 7.96
C PRO A 122 4.65 2.75 7.62
N LEU A 123 4.26 2.61 6.35
CA LEU A 123 2.91 2.90 5.89
C LEU A 123 1.89 1.92 6.50
N PHE A 124 2.21 0.64 6.48
CA PHE A 124 1.36 -0.41 7.06
C PHE A 124 1.32 -0.32 8.60
N GLU A 125 2.48 -0.16 9.24
CA GLU A 125 2.58 -0.08 10.70
C GLU A 125 1.71 1.03 11.27
N ARG A 126 1.74 2.23 10.66
CA ARG A 126 0.91 3.36 11.08
C ARG A 126 -0.57 2.98 11.08
N ARG A 127 -1.08 2.40 9.99
CA ARG A 127 -2.50 2.04 9.85
C ARG A 127 -2.90 0.87 10.73
N VAL A 128 -2.05 -0.12 10.84
CA VAL A 128 -2.29 -1.28 11.73
C VAL A 128 -2.27 -0.86 13.20
N ARG A 129 -1.41 0.09 13.59
CA ARG A 129 -1.39 0.62 14.96
C ARG A 129 -2.73 1.26 15.34
N LEU A 130 -3.32 2.06 14.46
CA LEU A 130 -4.65 2.62 14.67
C LEU A 130 -5.72 1.53 14.81
N LEU A 131 -5.72 0.54 13.92
CA LEU A 131 -6.62 -0.61 14.03
C LEU A 131 -6.48 -1.35 15.37
N VAL A 132 -5.25 -1.59 15.81
CA VAL A 132 -4.97 -2.27 17.09
C VAL A 132 -5.43 -1.42 18.27
N GLN A 133 -5.22 -0.10 18.24
CA GLN A 133 -5.67 0.81 19.30
C GLN A 133 -7.18 0.83 19.43
N ASP A 134 -7.91 0.82 18.32
CA ASP A 134 -9.37 0.74 18.30
C ASP A 134 -9.90 -0.58 18.86
N CYS A 135 -9.10 -1.65 18.77
CA CYS A 135 -9.47 -2.98 19.25
C CYS A 135 -9.08 -3.25 20.70
N LEU A 136 -8.14 -2.49 21.28
CA LEU A 136 -7.69 -2.72 22.65
C LEU A 136 -8.67 -2.13 23.67
N ASP A 137 -9.09 -2.96 24.64
CA ASP A 137 -9.92 -2.54 25.77
C ASP A 137 -9.09 -1.70 26.76
N ASP A 138 -9.68 -0.60 27.26
CA ASP A 138 -9.08 0.29 28.26
C ASP A 138 -8.94 -0.34 29.66
N SER A 139 -9.57 -1.50 29.89
CA SER A 139 -9.62 -2.13 31.22
C SER A 139 -8.32 -2.79 31.70
N VAL A 140 -7.30 -2.99 30.82
CA VAL A 140 -6.09 -3.73 31.15
C VAL A 140 -4.83 -2.82 31.05
N TRP A 141 -4.70 -1.89 31.97
CA TRP A 141 -3.65 -0.85 31.98
C TRP A 141 -2.21 -1.37 32.03
N ASN A 142 -1.95 -2.46 32.75
CA ASN A 142 -0.56 -2.87 33.09
C ASN A 142 0.24 -3.52 31.94
N LEU A 143 -0.39 -3.94 30.82
CA LEU A 143 0.27 -4.59 29.69
C LEU A 143 -0.23 -4.05 28.34
N ARG A 144 -0.80 -2.84 28.33
CA ARG A 144 -1.40 -2.28 27.10
C ARG A 144 -0.35 -2.04 26.02
N LYS A 145 0.77 -1.44 26.40
CA LYS A 145 1.84 -1.09 25.44
C LYS A 145 2.48 -2.32 24.82
N GLU A 146 2.81 -3.31 25.62
CA GLU A 146 3.40 -4.55 25.13
C GLU A 146 2.46 -5.32 24.21
N LYS A 147 1.17 -5.34 24.53
CA LYS A 147 0.12 -5.96 23.68
C LYS A 147 -0.05 -5.19 22.38
N GLU A 148 -0.10 -3.86 22.46
CA GLU A 148 -0.19 -2.98 21.30
C GLU A 148 1.00 -3.17 20.37
N ASP A 149 2.22 -3.11 20.89
CA ASP A 149 3.45 -3.23 20.09
C ASP A 149 3.56 -4.62 19.45
N PHE A 150 3.26 -5.69 20.21
CA PHE A 150 3.25 -7.06 19.67
C PHE A 150 2.20 -7.22 18.57
N SER A 151 0.95 -6.81 18.84
CA SER A 151 -0.14 -6.96 17.88
C SER A 151 0.08 -6.12 16.64
N THR A 152 0.60 -4.89 16.80
CA THR A 152 0.94 -4.03 15.68
C THR A 152 2.00 -4.67 14.80
N ALA A 153 3.09 -5.18 15.37
CA ALA A 153 4.14 -5.85 14.60
C ALA A 153 3.62 -7.09 13.87
N PHE A 154 2.86 -7.95 14.58
CA PHE A 154 2.31 -9.18 14.02
C PHE A 154 1.36 -8.91 12.85
N PHE A 155 0.39 -8.01 13.03
CA PHE A 155 -0.56 -7.72 11.96
C PHE A 155 0.05 -6.90 10.84
N THR A 156 1.03 -6.03 11.12
CA THR A 156 1.78 -5.35 10.07
C THR A 156 2.48 -6.34 9.15
N ASP A 157 3.19 -7.31 9.72
CA ASP A 157 3.86 -8.35 8.92
C ASP A 157 2.85 -9.23 8.18
N ALA A 158 1.71 -9.55 8.78
CA ALA A 158 0.67 -10.35 8.14
C ALA A 158 0.05 -9.61 6.93
N PHE A 159 -0.40 -8.37 7.10
CA PHE A 159 -1.02 -7.61 6.01
C PHE A 159 -0.03 -7.21 4.92
N LEU A 160 1.16 -6.76 5.29
CA LEU A 160 2.22 -6.42 4.34
C LEU A 160 2.66 -7.67 3.55
N GLY A 161 2.89 -8.77 4.25
CA GLY A 161 3.25 -10.04 3.62
C GLY A 161 2.18 -10.53 2.66
N PHE A 162 0.90 -10.46 3.06
CA PHE A 162 -0.22 -10.81 2.18
C PHE A 162 -0.25 -9.93 0.93
N TYR A 163 -0.17 -8.60 1.08
CA TYR A 163 -0.16 -7.65 -0.04
C TYR A 163 0.96 -7.92 -1.04
N ILE A 164 2.20 -8.05 -0.55
CA ILE A 164 3.37 -8.30 -1.38
C ILE A 164 3.26 -9.64 -2.12
N ASN A 165 2.91 -10.71 -1.39
CA ASN A 165 2.80 -12.05 -1.96
C ASN A 165 1.66 -12.13 -2.98
N TYR A 166 0.53 -11.48 -2.68
CA TYR A 166 -0.59 -11.45 -3.61
C TYR A 166 -0.21 -10.82 -4.95
N ILE A 167 0.40 -9.62 -4.94
CA ILE A 167 0.82 -8.93 -6.17
C ILE A 167 1.91 -9.72 -6.89
N ARG A 168 2.85 -10.34 -6.18
CA ARG A 168 3.94 -11.11 -6.79
C ARG A 168 3.44 -12.35 -7.50
N ASP A 169 2.52 -13.08 -6.88
CA ASP A 169 2.20 -14.46 -7.25
C ASP A 169 1.01 -14.55 -8.22
N HIS A 170 0.11 -13.55 -8.25
CA HIS A 170 -1.03 -13.51 -9.16
C HIS A 170 -0.72 -12.68 -10.42
N GLU A 171 -1.40 -12.97 -11.52
CA GLU A 171 -1.25 -12.22 -12.79
C GLU A 171 -2.20 -11.03 -12.87
N GLU A 172 -3.29 -11.11 -12.15
CA GLU A 172 -4.32 -10.07 -12.04
C GLU A 172 -4.91 -10.06 -10.62
N ILE A 173 -5.61 -8.99 -10.28
CA ILE A 173 -6.29 -8.87 -8.99
C ILE A 173 -7.73 -9.38 -9.11
N ASP A 174 -8.05 -10.46 -8.38
CA ASP A 174 -9.42 -10.91 -8.19
C ASP A 174 -10.07 -10.10 -7.06
N TYR A 175 -10.74 -9.02 -7.43
CA TYR A 175 -11.42 -8.13 -6.47
C TYR A 175 -12.51 -8.82 -5.68
N ASN A 176 -13.26 -9.74 -6.30
CA ASN A 176 -14.35 -10.44 -5.63
C ASN A 176 -13.79 -11.33 -4.51
N MET A 177 -12.74 -12.07 -4.80
CA MET A 177 -12.06 -12.92 -3.81
C MET A 177 -11.46 -12.08 -2.67
N LEU A 178 -10.78 -10.97 -3.00
CA LEU A 178 -10.21 -10.07 -2.01
C LEU A 178 -11.29 -9.46 -1.13
N GLN A 179 -12.35 -8.93 -1.72
CA GLN A 179 -13.45 -8.31 -0.97
C GLN A 179 -14.12 -9.31 -0.02
N ILE A 180 -14.51 -10.48 -0.52
CA ILE A 180 -15.14 -11.54 0.30
C ILE A 180 -14.20 -11.99 1.42
N GLY A 181 -12.91 -12.19 1.12
CA GLY A 181 -11.93 -12.62 2.11
C GLY A 181 -11.67 -11.58 3.19
N LEU A 182 -11.56 -10.32 2.81
CA LEU A 182 -11.35 -9.21 3.75
C LEU A 182 -12.60 -8.95 4.62
N GLU A 183 -13.79 -8.89 4.02
CA GLU A 183 -15.05 -8.76 4.77
C GLU A 183 -15.19 -9.88 5.79
N PHE A 184 -14.93 -11.13 5.41
CA PHE A 184 -14.95 -12.27 6.35
C PHE A 184 -13.93 -12.12 7.46
N LEU A 185 -12.68 -11.77 7.12
CA LEU A 185 -11.60 -11.61 8.10
C LEU A 185 -11.93 -10.52 9.12
N PHE A 186 -12.36 -9.33 8.65
CA PHE A 186 -12.66 -8.20 9.51
C PHE A 186 -13.94 -8.41 10.32
N ASP A 187 -15.00 -8.99 9.74
CA ASP A 187 -16.22 -9.32 10.47
C ASP A 187 -15.92 -10.27 11.64
N LYS A 188 -15.16 -11.33 11.40
CA LYS A 188 -14.79 -12.31 12.45
C LYS A 188 -13.82 -11.72 13.46
N PHE A 189 -12.80 -11.01 13.02
CA PHE A 189 -11.83 -10.37 13.90
C PHE A 189 -12.50 -9.33 14.81
N LEU A 190 -13.26 -8.39 14.22
CA LEU A 190 -13.93 -7.32 14.96
C LEU A 190 -15.07 -7.83 15.84
N SER A 191 -15.82 -8.85 15.40
CA SER A 191 -16.88 -9.43 16.22
C SER A 191 -16.31 -10.11 17.47
N THR A 192 -15.19 -10.82 17.35
CA THR A 192 -14.53 -11.46 18.50
C THR A 192 -14.02 -10.43 19.51
N VAL A 193 -13.49 -9.31 19.04
CA VAL A 193 -13.01 -8.21 19.91
C VAL A 193 -14.18 -7.49 20.60
N ARG A 194 -15.31 -7.29 19.89
CA ARG A 194 -16.52 -6.64 20.45
C ARG A 194 -17.21 -7.48 21.54
N ILE A 195 -17.26 -8.79 21.39
CA ILE A 195 -17.84 -9.71 22.39
C ILE A 195 -17.09 -9.59 23.73
N THR A 196 -15.76 -9.50 23.71
CA THR A 196 -14.97 -9.29 24.94
C THR A 196 -15.25 -7.96 25.62
N LYS A 197 -15.66 -6.91 24.90
CA LYS A 197 -16.06 -5.63 25.48
C LYS A 197 -17.43 -5.70 26.18
N GLU A 198 -18.38 -6.43 25.65
CA GLU A 198 -19.72 -6.59 26.25
C GLU A 198 -19.68 -7.46 27.53
N GLU A 199 -18.92 -8.56 27.51
CA GLU A 199 -18.75 -9.41 28.68
C GLU A 199 -18.01 -8.73 29.85
N SER A 200 -17.14 -7.75 29.57
CA SER A 200 -16.43 -6.98 30.60
C SER A 200 -17.30 -5.87 31.23
N GLY A 201 -18.37 -5.45 30.56
CA GLY A 201 -19.28 -4.39 31.01
C GLY A 201 -20.39 -4.83 31.94
N GLU A 202 -20.69 -6.13 32.03
CA GLU A 202 -21.80 -6.68 32.85
C GLU A 202 -21.40 -7.09 34.29
N GLN A 203 -20.16 -6.89 34.71
CA GLN A 203 -19.68 -7.17 36.06
C GLN A 203 -19.37 -5.90 36.87
N LYS A 204 -20.30 -4.95 36.88
CA LYS A 204 -20.28 -3.83 37.84
C LYS A 204 -21.57 -3.69 38.57
#